data_37df554a25de0ece82633e59e1ee5249
#
_entry.id   37df554a25de0ece82633e59e1ee5249
#
_cell.length_a   1.000
_cell.length_b   1.000
_cell.length_c   1.000
_cell.angle_alpha   90.00
_cell.angle_beta   90.00
_cell.angle_gamma   90.00
#
_symmetry.space_group_name_H-M   'P 1'
#
loop_
_entity.id
_entity.type
_entity.pdbx_description
1 polymer ?
#
loop_
_entity_poly.entity_id
_entity_poly.type
_entity_poly.pdbx_seq_one_letter_code
_entity_poly.pdbx_strand_id
1 'polypeptide(L)'
;MRVLFAGTPEVALPTLQALMNHPEHELVGVLTRADARKGRGRALHASPVAALAREAGLDVHTPATLRDESARIWVRTLDADVAVVVAYGRLIPAALLDIPKHGWLNLHFSLLPAWRGAAPVQRALIAGDTTTGASVFRLEEGMDTGPVYARLTEAIRPTDTSGDLLTRLAEAGAPLVL
;
A
#
# COMPACT_ATOMS: atom_id res chain seq x y z
N MET A 1 -16.60 -5.16 -5.67
CA MET A 1 -15.47 -6.09 -5.96
C MET A 1 -14.91 -6.64 -4.65
N ARG A 2 -14.39 -7.87 -4.67
CA ARG A 2 -13.67 -8.49 -3.54
C ARG A 2 -12.22 -8.00 -3.55
N VAL A 3 -11.81 -7.31 -2.50
CA VAL A 3 -10.52 -6.60 -2.45
C VAL A 3 -9.64 -7.18 -1.34
N LEU A 4 -8.41 -7.58 -1.68
CA LEU A 4 -7.34 -7.84 -0.74
C LEU A 4 -6.54 -6.55 -0.54
N PHE A 5 -6.33 -6.11 0.70
CA PHE A 5 -5.49 -4.95 0.98
C PHE A 5 -4.12 -5.37 1.54
N ALA A 6 -3.05 -4.72 1.10
CA ALA A 6 -1.69 -4.94 1.60
C ALA A 6 -1.04 -3.60 1.98
N GLY A 7 -0.79 -3.39 3.26
CA GLY A 7 -0.19 -2.16 3.77
C GLY A 7 0.41 -2.32 5.15
N THR A 8 1.21 -1.35 5.61
CA THR A 8 1.85 -1.46 6.93
C THR A 8 1.79 -0.16 7.75
N PRO A 9 2.35 0.99 7.30
CA PRO A 9 2.45 2.21 8.09
C PRO A 9 1.18 3.07 8.04
N GLU A 10 1.20 4.17 8.79
CA GLU A 10 0.12 5.15 8.88
C GLU A 10 -0.37 5.64 7.51
N VAL A 11 0.54 5.83 6.56
CA VAL A 11 0.20 6.32 5.21
C VAL A 11 -0.66 5.36 4.38
N ALA A 12 -0.81 4.13 4.83
CA ALA A 12 -1.70 3.15 4.21
C ALA A 12 -3.14 3.22 4.76
N LEU A 13 -3.36 3.89 5.90
CA LEU A 13 -4.66 3.95 6.57
C LEU A 13 -5.74 4.67 5.76
N PRO A 14 -5.47 5.82 5.09
CA PRO A 14 -6.51 6.49 4.30
C PRO A 14 -7.11 5.58 3.22
N THR A 15 -6.29 4.84 2.49
CA THR A 15 -6.77 3.90 1.48
C THR A 15 -7.51 2.70 2.09
N LEU A 16 -7.01 2.14 3.21
CA LEU A 16 -7.70 1.07 3.91
C LEU A 16 -9.09 1.52 4.37
N GLN A 17 -9.19 2.69 5.01
CA GLN A 17 -10.46 3.27 5.46
C GLN A 17 -11.42 3.55 4.30
N ALA A 18 -10.91 4.07 3.18
CA ALA A 18 -11.71 4.32 1.99
C ALA A 18 -12.31 3.02 1.43
N LEU A 19 -11.52 1.94 1.35
CA LEU A 19 -11.99 0.63 0.92
C LEU A 19 -13.00 0.01 1.89
N MET A 20 -12.78 0.12 3.21
CA MET A 20 -13.70 -0.36 4.24
C MET A 20 -15.07 0.30 4.18
N ASN A 21 -15.12 1.58 3.83
CA ASN A 21 -16.33 2.38 3.79
C ASN A 21 -17.02 2.38 2.41
N HIS A 22 -16.42 1.76 1.40
CA HIS A 22 -16.96 1.79 0.05
C HIS A 22 -18.09 0.78 -0.13
N PRO A 23 -19.31 1.19 -0.54
CA PRO A 23 -20.48 0.33 -0.55
C PRO A 23 -20.42 -0.82 -1.59
N GLU A 24 -19.61 -0.67 -2.63
CA GLU A 24 -19.49 -1.64 -3.73
C GLU A 24 -18.26 -2.57 -3.59
N HIS A 25 -17.46 -2.39 -2.53
CA HIS A 25 -16.27 -3.20 -2.30
C HIS A 25 -16.42 -4.01 -1.01
N GLU A 26 -16.01 -5.27 -1.07
CA GLU A 26 -15.89 -6.17 0.07
C GLU A 26 -14.40 -6.36 0.36
N LEU A 27 -13.94 -5.93 1.52
CA LEU A 27 -12.56 -6.16 1.96
C LEU A 27 -12.46 -7.59 2.51
N VAL A 28 -11.85 -8.49 1.73
CA VAL A 28 -11.83 -9.93 2.01
C VAL A 28 -10.62 -10.39 2.82
N GLY A 29 -9.62 -9.53 3.00
CA GLY A 29 -8.44 -9.80 3.81
C GLY A 29 -7.49 -8.63 3.84
N VAL A 30 -6.66 -8.59 4.88
CA VAL A 30 -5.63 -7.56 5.06
C VAL A 30 -4.28 -8.23 5.28
N LEU A 31 -3.34 -7.92 4.40
CA LEU A 31 -1.96 -8.37 4.45
C LEU A 31 -1.09 -7.25 5.04
N THR A 32 -0.38 -7.52 6.12
CA THR A 32 0.52 -6.55 6.74
C THR A 32 1.76 -7.22 7.31
N ARG A 33 2.74 -6.43 7.73
CA ARG A 33 3.93 -6.98 8.38
C ARG A 33 3.62 -7.42 9.80
N ALA A 34 4.35 -8.43 10.28
CA ALA A 34 4.26 -8.90 11.65
C ALA A 34 4.53 -7.77 12.65
N ASP A 35 3.95 -7.91 13.83
CA ASP A 35 4.16 -7.00 14.96
C ASP A 35 5.65 -6.83 15.23
N ALA A 36 6.09 -5.60 15.42
CA ALA A 36 7.50 -5.26 15.58
C ALA A 36 7.77 -4.66 16.96
N ARG A 37 8.99 -4.88 17.45
CA ARG A 37 9.43 -4.27 18.71
C ARG A 37 9.69 -2.79 18.52
N LYS A 38 9.01 -1.94 19.28
CA LYS A 38 9.18 -0.48 19.26
C LYS A 38 9.53 0.06 20.66
N GLY A 39 10.23 1.20 20.68
CA GLY A 39 10.55 1.94 21.89
C GLY A 39 11.62 1.30 22.78
N ARG A 40 11.97 1.99 23.89
CA ARG A 40 13.02 1.56 24.84
C ARG A 40 12.70 0.24 25.55
N GLY A 41 11.41 -0.06 25.76
CA GLY A 41 10.93 -1.29 26.41
C GLY A 41 10.82 -2.49 25.47
N ARG A 42 11.11 -2.36 24.17
CA ARG A 42 11.03 -3.41 23.15
C ARG A 42 9.69 -4.19 23.15
N ALA A 43 8.59 -3.55 23.59
CA ALA A 43 7.26 -4.13 23.51
C ALA A 43 6.87 -4.40 22.05
N LEU A 44 6.14 -5.50 21.82
CA LEU A 44 5.58 -5.80 20.51
C LEU A 44 4.40 -4.87 20.24
N HIS A 45 4.45 -4.20 19.10
CA HIS A 45 3.38 -3.32 18.62
C HIS A 45 2.90 -3.80 17.26
N ALA A 46 1.58 -3.85 17.12
CA ALA A 46 0.94 -4.07 15.83
C ALA A 46 1.30 -2.94 14.87
N SER A 47 1.33 -3.23 13.57
CA SER A 47 1.37 -2.17 12.57
C SER A 47 0.08 -1.33 12.64
N PRO A 48 0.10 -0.04 12.24
CA PRO A 48 -1.12 0.76 12.16
C PRO A 48 -2.24 0.08 11.37
N VAL A 49 -1.89 -0.53 10.25
CA VAL A 49 -2.84 -1.31 9.43
C VAL A 49 -3.39 -2.52 10.19
N ALA A 50 -2.52 -3.28 10.89
CA ALA A 50 -2.99 -4.43 11.70
C ALA A 50 -3.93 -4.01 12.82
N ALA A 51 -3.64 -2.89 13.49
CA ALA A 51 -4.46 -2.37 14.58
C ALA A 51 -5.86 -2.02 14.08
N LEU A 52 -5.95 -1.18 13.03
CA LEU A 52 -7.23 -0.78 12.44
C LEU A 52 -8.03 -1.97 11.90
N ALA A 53 -7.37 -2.87 11.16
CA ALA A 53 -8.06 -4.01 10.56
C ALA A 53 -8.61 -4.99 11.62
N ARG A 54 -7.85 -5.25 12.69
CA ARG A 54 -8.31 -6.10 13.81
C ARG A 54 -9.48 -5.47 14.56
N GLU A 55 -9.44 -4.15 14.80
CA GLU A 55 -10.54 -3.41 15.42
C GLU A 55 -11.83 -3.51 14.60
N ALA A 56 -11.70 -3.50 13.28
CA ALA A 56 -12.81 -3.67 12.34
C ALA A 56 -13.26 -5.13 12.15
N GLY A 57 -12.63 -6.10 12.82
CA GLY A 57 -12.97 -7.53 12.69
C GLY A 57 -12.57 -8.17 11.36
N LEU A 58 -11.64 -7.57 10.62
CA LEU A 58 -11.17 -8.10 9.35
C LEU A 58 -10.16 -9.24 9.53
N ASP A 59 -10.08 -10.14 8.55
CA ASP A 59 -9.06 -11.19 8.50
C ASP A 59 -7.68 -10.56 8.21
N VAL A 60 -6.76 -10.68 9.17
CA VAL A 60 -5.42 -10.07 9.11
C VAL A 60 -4.35 -11.13 9.05
N HIS A 61 -3.61 -11.17 7.95
CA HIS A 61 -2.50 -12.08 7.74
C HIS A 61 -1.15 -11.36 7.85
N THR A 62 -0.25 -11.91 8.70
CA THR A 62 1.07 -11.31 8.97
C THR A 62 2.19 -12.33 8.75
N PRO A 63 2.38 -12.83 7.51
CA PRO A 63 3.32 -13.91 7.23
C PRO A 63 4.77 -13.47 7.46
N ALA A 64 5.63 -14.40 7.88
CA ALA A 64 7.06 -14.16 7.98
C ALA A 64 7.68 -13.89 6.60
N THR A 65 7.16 -14.54 5.56
CA THR A 65 7.54 -14.33 4.16
C THR A 65 6.33 -14.58 3.24
N LEU A 66 6.32 -13.95 2.06
CA LEU A 66 5.33 -14.23 1.01
C LEU A 66 5.77 -15.33 0.03
N ARG A 67 6.96 -15.91 0.24
CA ARG A 67 7.50 -16.98 -0.62
C ARG A 67 6.99 -18.35 -0.22
N ASP A 68 6.42 -18.48 0.96
CA ASP A 68 5.90 -19.74 1.47
C ASP A 68 4.58 -20.11 0.79
N GLU A 69 4.38 -21.42 0.62
CA GLU A 69 3.13 -21.97 0.04
C GLU A 69 1.91 -21.57 0.87
N SER A 70 2.04 -21.47 2.19
CA SER A 70 0.96 -21.03 3.08
C SER A 70 0.43 -19.63 2.75
N ALA A 71 1.32 -18.69 2.43
CA ALA A 71 0.92 -17.35 2.00
C ALA A 71 0.19 -17.38 0.65
N ARG A 72 0.66 -18.22 -0.28
CA ARG A 72 0.03 -18.42 -1.59
C ARG A 72 -1.36 -19.05 -1.46
N ILE A 73 -1.50 -20.06 -0.62
CA ILE A 73 -2.80 -20.70 -0.34
C ILE A 73 -3.75 -19.67 0.26
N TRP A 74 -3.32 -18.90 1.27
CA TRP A 74 -4.16 -17.90 1.90
C TRP A 74 -4.67 -16.87 0.88
N VAL A 75 -3.79 -16.29 0.04
CA VAL A 75 -4.22 -15.33 -1.00
C VAL A 75 -5.24 -15.95 -1.96
N ARG A 76 -5.08 -17.23 -2.33
CA ARG A 76 -6.04 -17.95 -3.19
C ARG A 76 -7.39 -18.16 -2.52
N THR A 77 -7.40 -18.50 -1.22
CA THR A 77 -8.66 -18.75 -0.50
C THR A 77 -9.54 -17.52 -0.34
N LEU A 78 -8.95 -16.32 -0.45
CA LEU A 78 -9.69 -15.06 -0.40
C LEU A 78 -10.57 -14.83 -1.64
N ASP A 79 -10.26 -15.47 -2.76
CA ASP A 79 -10.97 -15.28 -4.05
C ASP A 79 -11.15 -13.79 -4.37
N ALA A 80 -10.06 -13.04 -4.26
CA ALA A 80 -10.05 -11.61 -4.46
C ALA A 80 -10.09 -11.25 -5.96
N ASP A 81 -10.93 -10.30 -6.33
CA ASP A 81 -10.92 -9.73 -7.69
C ASP A 81 -9.65 -8.93 -7.94
N VAL A 82 -9.22 -8.16 -6.96
CA VAL A 82 -8.04 -7.29 -7.05
C VAL A 82 -7.35 -7.19 -5.69
N ALA A 83 -6.03 -7.00 -5.70
CA ALA A 83 -5.29 -6.65 -4.51
C ALA A 83 -4.79 -5.20 -4.61
N VAL A 84 -4.86 -4.47 -3.51
CA VAL A 84 -4.40 -3.08 -3.38
C VAL A 84 -3.21 -3.02 -2.44
N VAL A 85 -2.12 -2.40 -2.87
CA VAL A 85 -0.89 -2.24 -2.09
C VAL A 85 -0.64 -0.78 -1.78
N VAL A 86 -0.41 -0.45 -0.52
CA VAL A 86 0.07 0.86 -0.09
C VAL A 86 1.16 0.68 0.96
N ALA A 87 2.39 0.95 0.60
CA ALA A 87 3.54 0.90 1.50
C ALA A 87 3.62 -0.40 2.34
N TYR A 88 3.39 -1.55 1.74
CA TYR A 88 3.46 -2.86 2.42
C TYR A 88 4.85 -3.15 2.99
N GLY A 89 5.89 -2.67 2.31
CA GLY A 89 7.27 -2.79 2.76
C GLY A 89 7.95 -4.13 2.48
N ARG A 90 7.36 -4.95 1.61
CA ARG A 90 7.96 -6.18 1.05
C ARG A 90 7.58 -6.33 -0.42
N LEU A 91 8.45 -7.01 -1.16
CA LEU A 91 8.17 -7.38 -2.54
C LEU A 91 7.03 -8.43 -2.58
N ILE A 92 6.09 -8.26 -3.50
CA ILE A 92 5.10 -9.28 -3.84
C ILE A 92 5.78 -10.23 -4.84
N PRO A 93 5.95 -11.51 -4.50
CA PRO A 93 6.57 -12.48 -5.41
C PRO A 93 5.75 -12.69 -6.69
N ALA A 94 6.41 -12.97 -7.81
CA ALA A 94 5.76 -13.23 -9.09
C ALA A 94 4.63 -14.27 -8.99
N ALA A 95 4.83 -15.34 -8.20
CA ALA A 95 3.84 -16.38 -7.97
C ALA A 95 2.52 -15.89 -7.33
N LEU A 96 2.47 -14.67 -6.80
CA LEU A 96 1.27 -14.06 -6.23
C LEU A 96 0.62 -13.04 -7.17
N LEU A 97 1.35 -12.51 -8.16
CA LEU A 97 0.90 -11.39 -8.98
C LEU A 97 -0.37 -11.71 -9.78
N ASP A 98 -0.52 -12.96 -10.21
CA ASP A 98 -1.65 -13.40 -11.05
C ASP A 98 -2.74 -14.15 -10.26
N ILE A 99 -2.67 -14.17 -8.91
CA ILE A 99 -3.72 -14.83 -8.11
C ILE A 99 -5.00 -13.99 -8.08
N PRO A 100 -4.97 -12.68 -7.73
CA PRO A 100 -6.17 -11.86 -7.88
C PRO A 100 -6.51 -11.69 -9.37
N LYS A 101 -7.79 -11.78 -9.71
CA LYS A 101 -8.30 -11.78 -11.09
C LYS A 101 -7.80 -10.59 -11.93
N HIS A 102 -7.72 -9.41 -11.32
CA HIS A 102 -7.23 -8.17 -11.96
C HIS A 102 -5.83 -7.79 -11.51
N GLY A 103 -5.11 -8.71 -10.81
CA GLY A 103 -3.76 -8.49 -10.32
C GLY A 103 -3.68 -7.58 -9.10
N TRP A 104 -2.52 -6.94 -8.94
CA TRP A 104 -2.20 -6.10 -7.82
C TRP A 104 -2.03 -4.66 -8.27
N LEU A 105 -2.74 -3.73 -7.64
CA LEU A 105 -2.60 -2.29 -7.84
C LEU A 105 -1.76 -1.71 -6.70
N ASN A 106 -0.81 -0.85 -7.01
CA ASN A 106 -0.02 -0.14 -6.00
C ASN A 106 -0.27 1.36 -6.08
N LEU A 107 -0.60 1.98 -4.96
CA LEU A 107 -0.57 3.42 -4.78
C LEU A 107 0.87 3.83 -4.42
N HIS A 108 1.55 4.43 -5.39
CA HIS A 108 2.93 4.90 -5.27
C HIS A 108 2.97 6.42 -5.18
N PHE A 109 3.74 6.95 -4.24
CA PHE A 109 3.76 8.38 -3.94
C PHE A 109 4.77 9.15 -4.79
N SER A 110 4.65 8.99 -6.11
CA SER A 110 5.32 9.79 -7.13
C SER A 110 4.54 9.79 -8.44
N LEU A 111 4.90 10.70 -9.35
CA LEU A 111 4.47 10.70 -10.75
C LEU A 111 5.34 9.73 -11.55
N LEU A 112 5.01 8.44 -11.54
CA LEU A 112 5.75 7.43 -12.31
C LEU A 112 5.88 7.83 -13.79
N PRO A 113 7.05 7.62 -14.42
CA PRO A 113 8.19 6.80 -13.98
C PRO A 113 9.19 7.50 -13.06
N ALA A 114 8.95 8.74 -12.63
CA ALA A 114 9.84 9.41 -11.70
C ALA A 114 9.83 8.72 -10.33
N TRP A 115 10.98 8.65 -9.69
CA TRP A 115 11.15 8.16 -8.33
C TRP A 115 10.62 6.74 -8.08
N ARG A 116 10.83 5.82 -9.02
CA ARG A 116 10.59 4.38 -8.80
C ARG A 116 11.34 3.88 -7.57
N GLY A 117 10.80 2.86 -6.91
CA GLY A 117 11.41 2.22 -5.74
C GLY A 117 11.08 2.91 -4.43
N ALA A 118 11.95 2.74 -3.45
CA ALA A 118 11.71 3.19 -2.08
C ALA A 118 11.86 4.70 -1.92
N ALA A 119 11.10 5.28 -0.97
CA ALA A 119 11.20 6.66 -0.50
C ALA A 119 11.04 7.74 -1.61
N PRO A 120 10.03 7.65 -2.50
CA PRO A 120 9.85 8.59 -3.61
C PRO A 120 9.68 10.04 -3.15
N VAL A 121 8.94 10.28 -2.07
CA VAL A 121 8.69 11.62 -1.51
C VAL A 121 9.98 12.27 -1.02
N GLN A 122 10.79 11.53 -0.27
CA GLN A 122 12.07 12.01 0.22
C GLN A 122 13.03 12.35 -0.94
N ARG A 123 13.02 11.53 -1.99
CA ARG A 123 13.87 11.76 -3.19
C ARG A 123 13.43 13.00 -3.95
N ALA A 124 12.14 13.22 -4.14
CA ALA A 124 11.61 14.42 -4.78
C ALA A 124 12.02 15.69 -4.02
N LEU A 125 11.88 15.68 -2.67
CA LEU A 125 12.31 16.80 -1.82
C LEU A 125 13.81 17.07 -1.90
N ILE A 126 14.64 16.03 -1.84
CA ILE A 126 16.11 16.16 -1.93
C ILE A 126 16.54 16.69 -3.31
N ALA A 127 15.83 16.30 -4.36
CA ALA A 127 16.09 16.77 -5.73
C ALA A 127 15.65 18.23 -5.95
N GLY A 128 14.89 18.81 -5.02
CA GLY A 128 14.35 20.16 -5.17
C GLY A 128 13.18 20.27 -6.13
N ASP A 129 12.46 19.15 -6.33
CA ASP A 129 11.25 19.17 -7.15
C ASP A 129 10.24 20.14 -6.54
N THR A 130 9.53 20.87 -7.39
CA THR A 130 8.43 21.77 -6.98
C THR A 130 7.06 21.11 -7.10
N THR A 131 7.01 19.94 -7.76
CA THR A 131 5.79 19.19 -8.04
C THR A 131 6.08 17.70 -7.92
N THR A 132 5.16 16.98 -7.32
CA THR A 132 5.15 15.53 -7.24
C THR A 132 3.71 15.01 -7.39
N GLY A 133 3.41 13.83 -6.90
CA GLY A 133 2.06 13.29 -6.95
C GLY A 133 1.97 11.86 -6.45
N ALA A 134 0.87 11.20 -6.80
CA ALA A 134 0.70 9.78 -6.59
C ALA A 134 0.23 9.11 -7.88
N SER A 135 0.63 7.86 -8.07
CA SER A 135 0.24 7.03 -9.21
C SER A 135 -0.32 5.71 -8.74
N VAL A 136 -1.46 5.31 -9.29
CA VAL A 136 -1.98 3.94 -9.17
C VAL A 136 -1.55 3.16 -10.39
N PHE A 137 -0.83 2.07 -10.19
CA PHE A 137 -0.30 1.25 -11.28
C PHE A 137 -0.41 -0.25 -10.95
N ARG A 138 -0.43 -1.09 -11.97
CA ARG A 138 -0.39 -2.54 -11.81
C ARG A 138 1.02 -3.01 -11.47
N LEU A 139 1.15 -3.86 -10.45
CA LEU A 139 2.43 -4.50 -10.13
C LEU A 139 2.80 -5.53 -11.20
N GLU A 140 4.08 -5.54 -11.54
CA GLU A 140 4.77 -6.51 -12.38
C GLU A 140 6.07 -6.95 -11.69
N GLU A 141 6.83 -7.83 -12.30
CA GLU A 141 8.13 -8.28 -11.74
C GLU A 141 9.16 -7.14 -11.66
N GLY A 142 9.09 -6.17 -12.56
CA GLY A 142 9.97 -5.00 -12.55
C GLY A 142 9.61 -4.01 -11.44
N MET A 143 10.61 -3.31 -10.90
CA MET A 143 10.39 -2.33 -9.83
C MET A 143 9.60 -1.12 -10.36
N ASP A 144 8.33 -1.04 -9.99
CA ASP A 144 7.39 0.04 -10.31
C ASP A 144 7.34 0.37 -11.82
N THR A 145 7.32 -0.69 -12.66
CA THR A 145 7.37 -0.56 -14.14
C THR A 145 6.04 -0.77 -14.83
N GLY A 146 5.05 -1.33 -14.15
CA GLY A 146 3.78 -1.69 -14.74
C GLY A 146 2.94 -0.50 -15.22
N PRO A 147 1.86 -0.76 -15.95
CA PRO A 147 1.00 0.28 -16.51
C PRO A 147 0.34 1.12 -15.41
N VAL A 148 0.34 2.43 -15.61
CA VAL A 148 -0.27 3.41 -14.71
C VAL A 148 -1.71 3.66 -15.16
N TYR A 149 -2.65 3.47 -14.24
CA TYR A 149 -4.09 3.66 -14.50
C TYR A 149 -4.60 5.03 -14.08
N ALA A 150 -4.09 5.57 -12.99
CA ALA A 150 -4.50 6.88 -12.49
C ALA A 150 -3.32 7.65 -11.88
N ARG A 151 -3.41 8.96 -11.90
CA ARG A 151 -2.42 9.88 -11.29
C ARG A 151 -3.12 11.08 -10.69
N LEU A 152 -2.54 11.61 -9.64
CA LEU A 152 -2.78 12.98 -9.17
C LEU A 152 -1.46 13.73 -9.12
N THR A 153 -1.52 15.03 -9.29
CA THR A 153 -0.39 15.94 -9.16
C THR A 153 -0.56 16.78 -7.90
N GLU A 154 0.52 16.98 -7.16
CA GLU A 154 0.55 17.74 -5.91
C GLU A 154 1.75 18.69 -5.92
N ALA A 155 1.53 19.95 -5.52
CA ALA A 155 2.59 20.92 -5.36
C ALA A 155 3.40 20.63 -4.07
N ILE A 156 4.72 20.72 -4.17
CA ILE A 156 5.60 20.68 -3.01
C ILE A 156 5.75 22.09 -2.47
N ARG A 157 5.34 22.31 -1.23
CA ARG A 157 5.42 23.63 -0.57
C ARG A 157 6.81 23.85 -0.02
N PRO A 158 7.31 25.09 0.02
CA PRO A 158 8.66 25.38 0.55
C PRO A 158 8.90 24.93 2.00
N THR A 159 7.82 24.77 2.77
CA THR A 159 7.88 24.38 4.19
C THR A 159 7.56 22.91 4.42
N ASP A 160 7.27 22.12 3.36
CA ASP A 160 6.93 20.72 3.50
C ASP A 160 8.10 19.90 4.06
N THR A 161 7.84 19.19 5.13
CA THR A 161 8.63 18.03 5.47
C THR A 161 8.19 16.82 4.65
N SER A 162 9.00 15.77 4.62
CA SER A 162 8.59 14.52 3.96
C SER A 162 7.33 13.90 4.61
N GLY A 163 7.14 14.10 5.90
CA GLY A 163 5.94 13.66 6.63
C GLY A 163 4.69 14.39 6.18
N ASP A 164 4.75 15.73 6.09
CA ASP A 164 3.62 16.56 5.68
C ASP A 164 3.16 16.20 4.25
N LEU A 165 4.12 16.13 3.33
CA LEU A 165 3.84 15.81 1.93
C LEU A 165 3.31 14.37 1.78
N LEU A 166 3.89 13.42 2.49
CA LEU A 166 3.45 12.01 2.43
C LEU A 166 2.03 11.82 2.98
N THR A 167 1.69 12.49 4.08
CA THR A 167 0.34 12.47 4.64
C THR A 167 -0.67 13.03 3.63
N ARG A 168 -0.38 14.17 3.04
CA ARG A 168 -1.24 14.83 2.05
C ARG A 168 -1.43 13.96 0.79
N LEU A 169 -0.36 13.31 0.30
CA LEU A 169 -0.42 12.38 -0.83
C LEU A 169 -1.20 11.10 -0.50
N ALA A 170 -1.12 10.60 0.73
CA ALA A 170 -1.85 9.42 1.17
C ALA A 170 -3.36 9.68 1.21
N GLU A 171 -3.76 10.84 1.74
CA GLU A 171 -5.16 11.26 1.81
C GLU A 171 -5.74 11.53 0.40
N ALA A 172 -5.02 12.31 -0.42
CA ALA A 172 -5.45 12.64 -1.78
C ALA A 172 -5.39 11.43 -2.73
N GLY A 173 -4.49 10.48 -2.48
CA GLY A 173 -4.33 9.28 -3.30
C GLY A 173 -5.34 8.17 -3.02
N ALA A 174 -5.94 8.14 -1.84
CA ALA A 174 -6.89 7.09 -1.48
C ALA A 174 -8.08 6.98 -2.46
N PRO A 175 -8.73 8.08 -2.88
CA PRO A 175 -9.81 8.02 -3.88
C PRO A 175 -9.39 7.51 -5.26
N LEU A 176 -8.11 7.58 -5.62
CA LEU A 176 -7.63 7.08 -6.92
C LEU A 176 -7.68 5.56 -7.03
N VAL A 177 -7.75 4.87 -5.90
CA VAL A 177 -7.72 3.41 -5.83
C VAL A 177 -9.12 2.81 -5.95
N LEU A 178 -10.16 3.59 -5.64
CA LEU A 178 -11.56 3.20 -5.70
C LEU A 178 -12.12 3.22 -7.11
#